data_00d3ca6e97424bceea1fcb40cd54e294
#
_entry.id   00d3ca6e97424bceea1fcb40cd54e294
#
_cell.length_a   1.000
_cell.length_b   1.000
_cell.length_c   1.000
_cell.angle_alpha   90.00
_cell.angle_beta   90.00
_cell.angle_gamma   90.00
#
_symmetry.space_group_name_H-M   'P 1'
#
loop_
_entity.id
_entity.type
_entity.pdbx_description
1 polymer ?
#
loop_
_entity_poly.entity_id
_entity_poly.type
_entity_poly.pdbx_seq_one_letter_code
_entity_poly.pdbx_strand_id
1 'polypeptide(L)'
;HLSAGVMVGGVLEPAGARPVIIEDDAFVGAGCLLLDGVLVGRGAVLAAGVTLTGTSRLYDLVGERVLAGTPDAPLCVPPGAVVVPGTRSLPGEFAAEHGLGGQVALIVKQRDARTDARVALEEALR
;
A
#
# COMPACT_ATOMS: atom_id res chain seq x y z
N HIS A 1 12.86 6.76 -3.50
CA HIS A 1 12.32 7.72 -4.48
C HIS A 1 10.86 8.07 -4.14
N LEU A 2 10.60 9.34 -3.93
CA LEU A 2 9.25 9.86 -3.76
C LEU A 2 8.87 10.66 -4.99
N SER A 3 7.87 10.21 -5.71
CA SER A 3 7.38 10.87 -6.92
C SER A 3 6.56 12.12 -6.59
N ALA A 4 6.16 12.85 -7.62
CA ALA A 4 5.39 14.08 -7.47
C ALA A 4 4.05 13.82 -6.75
N GLY A 5 3.67 14.73 -5.87
CA GLY A 5 2.39 14.67 -5.19
C GLY A 5 2.24 13.58 -4.13
N VAL A 6 3.31 12.93 -3.75
CA VAL A 6 3.28 11.98 -2.63
C VAL A 6 3.02 12.77 -1.34
N MET A 7 2.03 12.32 -0.58
CA MET A 7 1.69 12.91 0.71
C MET A 7 2.01 11.91 1.81
N VAL A 8 2.85 12.34 2.74
CA VAL A 8 3.24 11.55 3.90
C VAL A 8 2.76 12.30 5.13
N GLY A 9 1.78 11.73 5.82
CA GLY A 9 1.15 12.39 6.95
C GLY A 9 1.30 11.63 8.25
N GLY A 10 1.80 12.34 9.27
CA GLY A 10 1.77 11.81 10.64
C GLY A 10 0.44 12.10 11.30
N VAL A 11 0.12 11.31 12.32
CA VAL A 11 -0.98 11.62 13.22
C VAL A 11 -0.45 12.54 14.30
N LEU A 12 -1.04 13.71 14.45
CA LEU A 12 -0.64 14.67 15.48
C LEU A 12 -1.16 14.26 16.85
N GLU A 13 -2.25 13.52 16.87
CA GLU A 13 -2.88 13.01 18.08
C GLU A 13 -3.41 11.59 17.84
N PRO A 14 -3.44 10.73 18.86
CA PRO A 14 -2.95 10.96 20.23
C PRO A 14 -1.43 10.99 20.34
N ALA A 15 -0.94 11.51 21.47
CA ALA A 15 0.47 11.46 21.81
C ALA A 15 0.98 10.01 21.76
N GLY A 16 2.14 9.80 21.15
CA GLY A 16 2.67 8.46 20.93
C GLY A 16 2.29 7.82 19.59
N ALA A 17 1.57 8.55 18.75
CA ALA A 17 1.29 8.11 17.38
C ALA A 17 2.60 7.90 16.62
N ARG A 18 2.61 6.86 15.77
CA ARG A 18 3.82 6.51 15.02
C ARG A 18 4.00 7.39 13.80
N PRO A 19 5.25 7.72 13.45
CA PRO A 19 5.52 8.36 12.16
C PRO A 19 5.32 7.35 11.03
N VAL A 20 5.01 7.85 9.85
CA VAL A 20 5.14 7.06 8.62
C VAL A 20 6.63 6.84 8.38
N ILE A 21 7.00 5.60 8.09
CA ILE A 21 8.39 5.24 7.79
C ILE A 21 8.45 4.66 6.39
N ILE A 22 9.33 5.21 5.58
CA ILE A 22 9.63 4.69 4.25
C ILE A 22 11.09 4.26 4.28
N GLU A 23 11.32 2.95 4.20
CA GLU A 23 12.65 2.41 4.30
C GLU A 23 13.46 2.59 3.02
N ASP A 24 14.75 2.26 3.08
CA ASP A 24 15.68 2.46 1.98
C ASP A 24 15.24 1.77 0.70
N ASP A 25 15.59 2.36 -0.43
CA ASP A 25 15.36 1.82 -1.76
C ASP A 25 13.88 1.63 -2.15
N ALA A 26 12.96 2.13 -1.35
CA ALA A 26 11.55 2.13 -1.73
C ALA A 26 11.27 3.12 -2.86
N PHE A 27 10.36 2.74 -3.74
CA PHE A 27 9.86 3.60 -4.81
C PHE A 27 8.39 3.90 -4.55
N VAL A 28 8.05 5.18 -4.38
CA VAL A 28 6.68 5.60 -4.13
C VAL A 28 6.18 6.41 -5.32
N GLY A 29 5.20 5.87 -6.02
CA GLY A 29 4.63 6.48 -7.22
C GLY A 29 3.87 7.77 -6.95
N ALA A 30 3.61 8.52 -8.01
CA ALA A 30 2.96 9.83 -7.92
C ALA A 30 1.59 9.76 -7.23
N GLY A 31 1.31 10.74 -6.39
CA GLY A 31 0.01 10.86 -5.74
C GLY A 31 -0.30 9.83 -4.67
N CYS A 32 0.65 9.00 -4.27
CA CYS A 32 0.44 8.09 -3.15
C CYS A 32 0.15 8.87 -1.87
N LEU A 33 -0.70 8.29 -1.04
CA LEU A 33 -1.09 8.85 0.25
C LEU A 33 -0.73 7.84 1.33
N LEU A 34 0.19 8.20 2.22
CA LEU A 34 0.71 7.32 3.27
C LEU A 34 0.46 7.99 4.62
N LEU A 35 -0.44 7.43 5.40
CA LEU A 35 -0.91 8.03 6.65
C LEU A 35 -0.80 7.07 7.83
N ASP A 36 -1.00 7.60 9.03
CA ASP A 36 -1.24 6.84 10.26
C ASP A 36 -0.14 5.82 10.61
N GLY A 37 1.10 6.20 10.44
CA GLY A 37 2.20 5.35 10.87
C GLY A 37 2.47 4.15 10.00
N VAL A 38 1.97 4.13 8.78
CA VAL A 38 2.27 3.06 7.81
C VAL A 38 3.77 2.93 7.60
N LEU A 39 4.24 1.69 7.56
CA LEU A 39 5.64 1.40 7.27
C LEU A 39 5.76 0.81 5.87
N VAL A 40 6.54 1.44 5.01
CA VAL A 40 6.85 0.93 3.67
C VAL A 40 8.22 0.25 3.74
N GLY A 41 8.22 -1.06 3.56
CA GLY A 41 9.43 -1.87 3.70
C GLY A 41 10.46 -1.61 2.62
N ARG A 42 11.69 -1.96 2.92
CA ARG A 42 12.84 -1.76 2.05
C ARG A 42 12.61 -2.30 0.65
N GLY A 43 12.91 -1.48 -0.35
CA GLY A 43 12.81 -1.90 -1.75
C GLY A 43 11.38 -2.12 -2.25
N ALA A 44 10.37 -1.80 -1.44
CA ALA A 44 8.98 -1.90 -1.90
C ALA A 44 8.70 -0.88 -3.01
N VAL A 45 7.74 -1.20 -3.86
CA VAL A 45 7.32 -0.35 -4.98
C VAL A 45 5.82 -0.10 -4.86
N LEU A 46 5.44 1.16 -4.74
CA LEU A 46 4.04 1.56 -4.75
C LEU A 46 3.72 2.24 -6.07
N ALA A 47 2.71 1.74 -6.77
CA ALA A 47 2.21 2.38 -7.98
C ALA A 47 1.59 3.74 -7.67
N ALA A 48 1.43 4.58 -8.69
CA ALA A 48 0.75 5.86 -8.54
C ALA A 48 -0.65 5.67 -7.93
N GLY A 49 -1.01 6.58 -7.03
CA GLY A 49 -2.34 6.63 -6.45
C GLY A 49 -2.62 5.59 -5.36
N VAL A 50 -1.64 4.85 -4.89
CA VAL A 50 -1.83 3.94 -3.75
C VAL A 50 -2.11 4.74 -2.49
N THR A 51 -3.17 4.39 -1.78
CA THR A 51 -3.54 5.00 -0.51
C THR A 51 -3.46 3.96 0.60
N LEU A 52 -2.65 4.25 1.61
CA LEU A 52 -2.48 3.40 2.78
C LEU A 52 -2.66 4.24 4.05
N THR A 53 -3.56 3.80 4.90
CA THR A 53 -3.85 4.41 6.20
C THR A 53 -3.74 3.38 7.30
N GLY A 54 -3.90 3.78 8.54
CA GLY A 54 -3.86 2.86 9.68
C GLY A 54 -4.94 1.79 9.66
N THR A 55 -6.04 2.01 8.95
CA THR A 55 -7.16 1.07 8.83
C THR A 55 -7.23 0.36 7.48
N SER A 56 -6.33 0.69 6.57
CA SER A 56 -6.27 0.03 5.27
C SER A 56 -5.95 -1.45 5.41
N ARG A 57 -6.51 -2.25 4.53
CA ARG A 57 -6.13 -3.64 4.35
C ARG A 57 -5.34 -3.76 3.06
N LEU A 58 -4.25 -4.50 3.12
CA LEU A 58 -3.38 -4.76 1.99
C LEU A 58 -3.52 -6.23 1.62
N TYR A 59 -4.12 -6.48 0.47
CA TYR A 59 -4.38 -7.85 0.01
C TYR A 59 -3.18 -8.35 -0.76
N ASP A 60 -2.52 -9.36 -0.21
CA ASP A 60 -1.33 -9.95 -0.80
C ASP A 60 -1.73 -11.14 -1.67
N LEU A 61 -1.74 -10.93 -2.98
CA LEU A 61 -2.11 -11.98 -3.95
C LEU A 61 -0.99 -13.02 -4.11
N VAL A 62 0.23 -12.67 -3.79
CA VAL A 62 1.36 -13.61 -3.87
C VAL A 62 1.35 -14.58 -2.70
N GLY A 63 1.17 -14.05 -1.49
CA GLY A 63 1.14 -14.86 -0.27
C GLY A 63 -0.25 -15.32 0.13
N GLU A 64 -1.29 -14.92 -0.60
CA GLU A 64 -2.69 -15.24 -0.32
C GLU A 64 -3.09 -14.92 1.12
N ARG A 65 -2.84 -13.67 1.52
CA ARG A 65 -3.11 -13.20 2.89
C ARG A 65 -3.55 -11.74 2.89
N VAL A 66 -4.19 -11.34 3.97
CA VAL A 66 -4.57 -9.95 4.22
C VAL A 66 -3.66 -9.37 5.29
N LEU A 67 -2.99 -8.29 4.97
CA LEU A 67 -2.16 -7.55 5.92
C LEU A 67 -2.95 -6.35 6.44
N ALA A 68 -2.89 -6.14 7.74
CA ALA A 68 -3.55 -5.02 8.39
C ALA A 68 -2.72 -4.55 9.58
N GLY A 69 -2.87 -3.28 9.91
CA GLY A 69 -2.31 -2.75 11.15
C GLY A 69 -3.15 -3.16 12.36
N THR A 70 -2.53 -3.09 13.51
CA THR A 70 -3.18 -3.28 14.82
C THR A 70 -2.88 -2.07 15.69
N PRO A 71 -3.56 -1.91 16.84
CA PRO A 71 -3.20 -0.84 17.78
C PRO A 71 -1.72 -0.88 18.22
N ASP A 72 -1.13 -2.08 18.22
CA ASP A 72 0.25 -2.27 18.69
C ASP A 72 1.30 -2.30 17.57
N ALA A 73 0.87 -2.46 16.33
CA ALA A 73 1.78 -2.57 15.19
C ALA A 73 1.22 -1.86 13.96
N PRO A 74 2.05 -1.14 13.19
CA PRO A 74 1.57 -0.45 12.00
C PRO A 74 1.23 -1.42 10.88
N LEU A 75 0.42 -0.95 9.93
CA LEU A 75 0.34 -1.63 8.64
C LEU A 75 1.72 -1.56 7.97
N CYS A 76 2.25 -2.71 7.61
CA CYS A 76 3.56 -2.80 6.96
C CYS A 76 3.41 -3.32 5.54
N VAL A 77 3.98 -2.58 4.59
CA VAL A 77 4.22 -3.11 3.26
C VAL A 77 5.50 -3.93 3.32
N PRO A 78 5.46 -5.24 3.03
CA PRO A 78 6.65 -6.07 3.11
C PRO A 78 7.78 -5.59 2.22
N PRO A 79 9.03 -5.83 2.60
CA PRO A 79 10.17 -5.50 1.75
C PRO A 79 10.02 -6.12 0.35
N GLY A 80 10.31 -5.33 -0.68
CA GLY A 80 10.27 -5.79 -2.07
C GLY A 80 8.89 -6.02 -2.65
N ALA A 81 7.82 -5.78 -1.90
CA ALA A 81 6.46 -5.94 -2.42
C ALA A 81 6.14 -4.88 -3.47
N VAL A 82 5.46 -5.28 -4.53
CA VAL A 82 4.93 -4.36 -5.55
C VAL A 82 3.45 -4.20 -5.32
N VAL A 83 3.03 -2.98 -5.01
CA VAL A 83 1.68 -2.64 -4.59
C VAL A 83 1.01 -1.78 -5.65
N VAL A 84 -0.21 -2.12 -6.01
CA VAL A 84 -1.03 -1.37 -6.97
C VAL A 84 -2.39 -1.05 -6.35
N PRO A 85 -3.08 0.00 -6.84
CA PRO A 85 -4.47 0.23 -6.46
C PRO A 85 -5.35 -0.91 -7.00
N GLY A 86 -6.38 -1.24 -6.24
CA GLY A 86 -7.32 -2.25 -6.65
C GLY A 86 -8.70 -2.00 -6.04
N THR A 87 -9.59 -2.95 -6.24
CA THR A 87 -10.94 -2.90 -5.70
C THR A 87 -11.33 -4.24 -5.13
N ARG A 88 -12.29 -4.21 -4.22
CA ARG A 88 -12.97 -5.42 -3.74
C ARG A 88 -14.47 -5.22 -3.83
N SER A 89 -15.19 -6.30 -4.00
CA SER A 89 -16.64 -6.26 -3.94
C SER A 89 -17.11 -5.96 -2.52
N LEU A 90 -18.07 -5.04 -2.38
CA LEU A 90 -18.66 -4.75 -1.09
C LEU A 90 -19.77 -5.76 -0.78
N PRO A 91 -19.92 -6.14 0.51
CA PRO A 91 -20.96 -7.08 0.91
C PRO A 91 -22.35 -6.44 0.87
N GLY A 92 -23.38 -7.29 0.77
CA GLY A 92 -24.77 -6.89 0.84
C GLY A 92 -25.46 -6.87 -0.52
N GLU A 93 -26.78 -7.05 -0.48
CA GLU A 93 -27.60 -7.11 -1.69
C GLU A 93 -27.62 -5.80 -2.46
N PHE A 94 -27.69 -4.67 -1.76
CA PHE A 94 -27.69 -3.36 -2.39
C PHE A 94 -26.40 -3.12 -3.16
N ALA A 95 -25.27 -3.43 -2.54
CA ALA A 95 -23.97 -3.28 -3.19
C ALA A 95 -23.83 -4.20 -4.40
N ALA A 96 -24.28 -5.44 -4.28
CA ALA A 96 -24.26 -6.39 -5.40
C ALA A 96 -25.17 -5.95 -6.54
N GLU A 97 -26.37 -5.47 -6.23
CA GLU A 97 -27.32 -4.99 -7.23
C GLU A 97 -26.78 -3.82 -8.05
N HIS A 98 -26.07 -2.92 -7.38
CA HIS A 98 -25.53 -1.72 -8.03
C HIS A 98 -24.06 -1.87 -8.47
N GLY A 99 -23.46 -3.04 -8.30
CA GLY A 99 -22.07 -3.29 -8.70
C GLY A 99 -21.06 -2.43 -7.96
N LEU A 100 -21.29 -2.17 -6.67
CA LEU A 100 -20.43 -1.29 -5.88
C LEU A 100 -19.21 -2.05 -5.36
N GLY A 101 -18.05 -1.40 -5.49
CA GLY A 101 -16.79 -1.91 -4.94
C GLY A 101 -16.15 -0.90 -4.01
N GLY A 102 -15.24 -1.37 -3.21
CA GLY A 102 -14.41 -0.54 -2.36
C GLY A 102 -12.97 -0.51 -2.87
N GLN A 103 -12.31 0.63 -2.69
CA GLN A 103 -10.91 0.78 -3.06
C GLN A 103 -10.02 0.06 -2.05
N VAL A 104 -9.04 -0.68 -2.55
CA VAL A 104 -8.05 -1.38 -1.74
C VAL A 104 -6.67 -1.25 -2.37
N ALA A 105 -5.67 -1.74 -1.67
CA ALA A 105 -4.33 -1.90 -2.22
C ALA A 105 -4.01 -3.39 -2.34
N LEU A 106 -3.33 -3.76 -3.41
CA LEU A 106 -3.00 -5.14 -3.73
C LEU A 106 -1.49 -5.31 -3.87
N ILE A 107 -0.94 -6.33 -3.23
CA ILE A 107 0.41 -6.81 -3.56
C ILE A 107 0.25 -7.79 -4.70
N VAL A 108 0.85 -7.47 -5.85
CA VAL A 108 0.70 -8.28 -7.06
C VAL A 108 1.98 -9.02 -7.45
N LYS A 109 3.10 -8.62 -6.86
CA LYS A 109 4.40 -9.21 -7.17
C LYS A 109 5.35 -9.02 -6.00
N GLN A 110 6.30 -9.93 -5.87
CA GLN A 110 7.43 -9.80 -4.98
C GLN A 110 8.68 -9.55 -5.83
N ARG A 111 9.26 -8.38 -5.66
CA ARG A 111 10.46 -7.97 -6.37
C ARG A 111 11.68 -8.72 -5.84
N ASP A 112 12.58 -9.15 -6.71
CA ASP A 112 13.88 -9.65 -6.30
C ASP A 112 14.92 -8.51 -6.33
N ALA A 113 16.11 -8.78 -5.80
CA ALA A 113 17.17 -7.77 -5.70
C ALA A 113 17.74 -7.33 -7.05
N ARG A 114 17.44 -8.04 -8.14
CA ARG A 114 17.93 -7.74 -9.48
C ARG A 114 16.93 -6.95 -10.32
N THR A 115 15.66 -6.94 -9.90
CA THR A 115 14.61 -6.27 -10.66
C THR A 115 14.64 -4.78 -10.36
N ASP A 116 14.79 -3.96 -11.41
CA ASP A 116 14.62 -2.53 -11.30
C ASP A 116 13.17 -2.18 -10.91
N ALA A 117 12.99 -1.20 -10.05
CA ALA A 117 11.68 -0.80 -9.54
C ALA A 117 10.71 -0.45 -10.68
N ARG A 118 11.20 0.28 -11.68
CA ARG A 118 10.39 0.67 -12.84
C ARG A 118 9.93 -0.54 -13.64
N VAL A 119 10.84 -1.48 -13.88
CA VAL A 119 10.52 -2.71 -14.62
C VAL A 119 9.51 -3.55 -13.85
N ALA A 120 9.70 -3.70 -12.55
CA ALA A 120 8.76 -4.43 -11.70
C ALA A 120 7.36 -3.82 -11.74
N LEU A 121 7.28 -2.50 -11.69
CA LEU A 121 6.01 -1.78 -11.75
C LEU A 121 5.34 -1.94 -13.12
N GLU A 122 6.07 -1.79 -14.20
CA GLU A 122 5.55 -1.97 -15.56
C GLU A 122 4.98 -3.37 -15.75
N GLU A 123 5.70 -4.41 -15.30
CA GLU A 123 5.22 -5.79 -15.36
C GLU A 123 3.94 -5.99 -14.54
N ALA A 124 3.86 -5.41 -13.36
CA ALA A 124 2.71 -5.56 -12.47
C ALA A 124 1.45 -4.88 -13.02
N LEU A 125 1.61 -3.85 -13.84
CA LEU A 125 0.50 -3.08 -14.42
C LEU A 125 0.03 -3.58 -15.79
N ARG A 126 0.66 -4.60 -16.32
CA ARG A 126 0.26 -5.20 -17.60
C ARG A 126 -0.95 -6.11 -17.51
#